data_9effa8ff9e0a33ec1562c9ee925ebd1b
#
_entry.id   9effa8ff9e0a33ec1562c9ee925ebd1b
#
_cell.length_a   1.000
_cell.length_b   1.000
_cell.length_c   1.000
_cell.angle_alpha   90.00
_cell.angle_beta   90.00
_cell.angle_gamma   90.00
#
_symmetry.space_group_name_H-M   'P 1'
#
loop_
_entity.id
_entity.type
_entity.pdbx_description
1 polymer ?
#
loop_
_entity_poly.entity_id
_entity_poly.type
_entity_poly.pdbx_seq_one_letter_code
_entity_poly.pdbx_strand_id
1 'polypeptide(L)'
;MQTVLSDQHQLHFPKGELAGGQLVRPYECPERWDYIVRRLDQVGLSDRIEPTALDLSLVEQVHTPAFLQFLSEAWDQWSAEGFDGEAIPTVFPARRMQQREPKYIDGRLGYYAMAMETAITSGTWEAAQSSAAVAQTAQNLVSDGASSAFALCRPPGHHAGADLYGGYCFLNNAAIAATGFLNRGAERVAVLDVDFHHGNGTQDIFYQRDDVMFLSLHGAPEDAFPHFLGYTDETGARQGEGFNVNYPLPPGTLYAEWFKALQDALKKIAAYSPDALVISLGVDTFKNDPISFFKLESDDFSDYGKAIAELNMPTLFVMEGGYAVEEIGINTVNVLTGFLDG
;
A
#
# COMPACT_ATOMS: atom_id res chain seq x y z
N MET A 1 -12.02 0.44 17.62
CA MET A 1 -10.90 0.03 16.71
C MET A 1 -9.59 0.50 17.30
N GLN A 2 -8.61 -0.37 17.40
CA GLN A 2 -7.25 -0.02 17.86
C GLN A 2 -6.42 0.43 16.65
N THR A 3 -5.55 1.43 16.87
CA THR A 3 -4.60 1.90 15.86
C THR A 3 -3.19 1.50 16.24
N VAL A 4 -2.51 0.76 15.38
CA VAL A 4 -1.08 0.48 15.53
C VAL A 4 -0.29 1.51 14.73
N LEU A 5 0.72 2.10 15.33
CA LEU A 5 1.52 3.17 14.75
C LEU A 5 2.92 3.23 15.35
N SER A 6 3.87 3.86 14.66
CA SER A 6 5.25 4.00 15.12
C SER A 6 5.85 5.33 14.69
N ASP A 7 6.57 5.99 15.59
CA ASP A 7 7.30 7.24 15.30
C ASP A 7 8.50 7.02 14.36
N GLN A 8 8.93 5.77 14.12
CA GLN A 8 10.03 5.45 13.20
C GLN A 8 9.73 5.78 11.74
N HIS A 9 8.46 6.03 11.39
CA HIS A 9 8.09 6.54 10.07
C HIS A 9 8.87 7.79 9.67
N GLN A 10 9.30 8.61 10.65
CA GLN A 10 10.06 9.85 10.43
C GLN A 10 11.48 9.61 9.90
N LEU A 11 12.02 8.40 10.03
CA LEU A 11 13.35 8.04 9.53
C LEU A 11 13.41 8.07 8.00
N HIS A 12 12.26 7.92 7.30
CA HIS A 12 12.18 8.07 5.86
C HIS A 12 11.56 9.41 5.49
N PHE A 13 12.38 10.31 4.95
CA PHE A 13 11.93 11.58 4.36
C PHE A 13 12.94 12.09 3.33
N PRO A 14 12.74 11.75 2.04
CA PRO A 14 13.54 12.30 0.95
C PRO A 14 13.41 13.81 0.87
N LYS A 15 14.47 14.49 0.38
CA LYS A 15 14.49 15.96 0.21
C LYS A 15 13.74 16.40 -1.03
N GLY A 16 13.63 15.53 -2.02
CA GLY A 16 12.97 15.82 -3.28
C GLY A 16 12.57 14.58 -4.03
N GLU A 17 11.58 14.72 -4.88
CA GLU A 17 11.17 13.72 -5.86
C GLU A 17 11.05 14.33 -7.25
N LEU A 18 11.18 13.51 -8.29
CA LEU A 18 11.04 13.95 -9.66
C LEU A 18 9.58 13.85 -10.09
N ALA A 19 8.91 15.00 -10.25
CA ALA A 19 7.54 15.07 -10.75
C ALA A 19 7.44 16.07 -11.89
N GLY A 20 6.80 15.70 -13.00
CA GLY A 20 6.63 16.55 -14.17
C GLY A 20 7.94 17.11 -14.76
N GLY A 21 9.06 16.39 -14.60
CA GLY A 21 10.38 16.82 -15.05
C GLY A 21 11.06 17.85 -14.14
N GLN A 22 10.52 18.09 -12.96
CA GLN A 22 11.07 19.02 -11.95
C GLN A 22 11.32 18.28 -10.64
N LEU A 23 12.35 18.71 -9.91
CA LEU A 23 12.56 18.27 -8.53
C LEU A 23 11.62 19.08 -7.63
N VAL A 24 10.68 18.40 -6.98
CA VAL A 24 9.69 18.99 -6.08
C VAL A 24 9.85 18.45 -4.67
N ARG A 25 9.17 19.05 -3.69
CA ARG A 25 9.04 18.46 -2.36
C ARG A 25 8.22 17.16 -2.50
N PRO A 26 8.63 16.06 -1.83
CA PRO A 26 7.89 14.81 -1.89
C PRO A 26 6.44 14.97 -1.45
N TYR A 27 5.53 14.40 -2.23
CA TYR A 27 4.12 14.30 -1.84
C TYR A 27 3.95 13.35 -0.66
N GLU A 28 4.68 12.23 -0.68
CA GLU A 28 4.75 11.31 0.46
C GLU A 28 5.67 11.90 1.54
N CYS A 29 5.09 12.45 2.60
CA CYS A 29 5.79 13.18 3.63
C CYS A 29 5.30 12.80 5.04
N PRO A 30 6.14 12.99 6.10
CA PRO A 30 5.77 12.66 7.48
C PRO A 30 4.50 13.35 7.98
N GLU A 31 4.22 14.56 7.50
CA GLU A 31 3.04 15.33 7.91
C GLU A 31 1.72 14.63 7.62
N ARG A 32 1.66 13.73 6.61
CA ARG A 32 0.50 12.88 6.34
C ARG A 32 0.07 12.12 7.60
N TRP A 33 1.03 11.51 8.29
CA TRP A 33 0.83 10.79 9.53
C TRP A 33 0.31 11.70 10.65
N ASP A 34 0.87 12.90 10.81
CA ASP A 34 0.47 13.86 11.84
C ASP A 34 -1.00 14.29 11.70
N TYR A 35 -1.47 14.52 10.48
CA TYR A 35 -2.87 14.90 10.21
C TYR A 35 -3.84 13.75 10.52
N ILE A 36 -3.48 12.51 10.21
CA ILE A 36 -4.30 11.33 10.53
C ILE A 36 -4.40 11.17 12.05
N VAL A 37 -3.27 11.18 12.76
CA VAL A 37 -3.22 11.05 14.23
C VAL A 37 -4.04 12.14 14.93
N ARG A 38 -3.88 13.38 14.49
CA ARG A 38 -4.66 14.52 15.02
C ARG A 38 -6.16 14.30 14.82
N ARG A 39 -6.57 13.78 13.67
CA ARG A 39 -7.99 13.55 13.40
C ARG A 39 -8.55 12.38 14.19
N LEU A 40 -7.79 11.31 14.37
CA LEU A 40 -8.15 10.20 15.27
C LEU A 40 -8.43 10.70 16.70
N ASP A 41 -7.59 11.60 17.22
CA ASP A 41 -7.80 12.21 18.53
C ASP A 41 -9.08 13.04 18.61
N GLN A 42 -9.36 13.83 17.57
CA GLN A 42 -10.55 14.68 17.51
C GLN A 42 -11.86 13.88 17.58
N VAL A 43 -11.87 12.66 17.02
CA VAL A 43 -13.08 11.81 17.02
C VAL A 43 -13.08 10.76 18.14
N GLY A 44 -12.06 10.73 19.00
CA GLY A 44 -11.99 9.80 20.13
C GLY A 44 -11.48 8.39 19.76
N LEU A 45 -10.90 8.18 18.60
CA LEU A 45 -10.21 6.95 18.18
C LEU A 45 -8.73 6.98 18.62
N SER A 46 -8.48 7.15 19.91
CA SER A 46 -7.11 7.38 20.45
C SER A 46 -6.49 6.14 21.10
N ASP A 47 -7.11 4.95 20.96
CA ASP A 47 -6.52 3.69 21.46
C ASP A 47 -5.38 3.25 20.52
N ARG A 48 -4.14 3.51 20.98
CA ARG A 48 -2.91 3.37 20.21
C ARG A 48 -2.03 2.27 20.78
N ILE A 49 -1.42 1.52 19.88
CA ILE A 49 -0.50 0.42 20.22
C ILE A 49 0.79 0.60 19.43
N GLU A 50 1.93 0.50 20.12
CA GLU A 50 3.23 0.39 19.48
C GLU A 50 3.39 -0.99 18.82
N PRO A 51 4.07 -1.08 17.66
CA PRO A 51 4.27 -2.36 17.01
C PRO A 51 5.18 -3.29 17.83
N THR A 52 4.89 -4.57 17.77
CA THR A 52 5.79 -5.61 18.23
C THR A 52 6.96 -5.80 17.25
N ALA A 53 7.99 -6.54 17.65
CA ALA A 53 9.10 -6.86 16.75
C ALA A 53 8.60 -7.55 15.48
N LEU A 54 9.11 -7.10 14.32
CA LEU A 54 8.79 -7.69 13.02
C LEU A 54 9.32 -9.12 12.92
N ASP A 55 8.47 -10.04 12.51
CA ASP A 55 8.89 -11.38 12.12
C ASP A 55 9.40 -11.37 10.67
N LEU A 56 10.71 -11.37 10.52
CA LEU A 56 11.32 -11.37 9.20
C LEU A 56 10.98 -12.62 8.37
N SER A 57 10.70 -13.75 9.02
CA SER A 57 10.31 -14.96 8.31
C SER A 57 8.95 -14.83 7.60
N LEU A 58 8.08 -13.95 8.10
CA LEU A 58 6.83 -13.58 7.43
C LEU A 58 7.11 -12.68 6.20
N VAL A 59 8.03 -11.73 6.34
CA VAL A 59 8.44 -10.84 5.23
C VAL A 59 9.09 -11.63 4.09
N GLU A 60 9.91 -12.64 4.41
CA GLU A 60 10.56 -13.53 3.44
C GLU A 60 9.57 -14.42 2.65
N GLN A 61 8.34 -14.59 3.12
CA GLN A 61 7.27 -15.27 2.37
C GLN A 61 6.63 -14.38 1.30
N VAL A 62 6.83 -13.06 1.40
CA VAL A 62 6.26 -12.05 0.50
C VAL A 62 7.32 -11.52 -0.47
N HIS A 63 8.51 -11.25 0.03
CA HIS A 63 9.61 -10.66 -0.71
C HIS A 63 10.78 -11.62 -0.86
N THR A 64 11.47 -11.55 -2.02
CA THR A 64 12.63 -12.42 -2.27
C THR A 64 13.80 -12.07 -1.35
N PRO A 65 14.59 -13.07 -0.88
CA PRO A 65 15.74 -12.80 -0.02
C PRO A 65 16.77 -11.84 -0.64
N ALA A 66 16.97 -11.89 -1.96
CA ALA A 66 17.89 -11.01 -2.66
C ALA A 66 17.42 -9.54 -2.62
N PHE A 67 16.14 -9.30 -2.77
CA PHE A 67 15.54 -7.97 -2.66
C PHE A 67 15.62 -7.42 -1.23
N LEU A 68 15.32 -8.23 -0.22
CA LEU A 68 15.45 -7.84 1.19
C LEU A 68 16.91 -7.51 1.55
N GLN A 69 17.86 -8.31 1.08
CA GLN A 69 19.28 -8.01 1.23
C GLN A 69 19.65 -6.69 0.54
N PHE A 70 19.19 -6.48 -0.70
CA PHE A 70 19.40 -5.21 -1.39
C PHE A 70 18.89 -4.03 -0.59
N LEU A 71 17.63 -4.04 -0.13
CA LEU A 71 17.05 -2.92 0.63
C LEU A 71 17.83 -2.63 1.91
N SER A 72 18.27 -3.68 2.63
CA SER A 72 19.01 -3.53 3.87
C SER A 72 20.41 -2.95 3.69
N GLU A 73 21.02 -3.12 2.53
CA GLU A 73 22.40 -2.71 2.23
C GLU A 73 22.49 -1.47 1.33
N ALA A 74 21.39 -1.10 0.67
CA ALA A 74 21.40 -0.12 -0.44
C ALA A 74 21.99 1.23 -0.04
N TRP A 75 21.58 1.78 1.11
CA TRP A 75 22.12 3.06 1.57
C TRP A 75 23.59 3.00 1.93
N ASP A 76 24.04 1.96 2.59
CA ASP A 76 25.43 1.80 2.99
C ASP A 76 26.33 1.65 1.78
N GLN A 77 25.89 0.86 0.77
CA GLN A 77 26.62 0.74 -0.50
C GLN A 77 26.66 2.05 -1.27
N TRP A 78 25.56 2.80 -1.32
CA TRP A 78 25.47 4.12 -1.95
C TRP A 78 26.45 5.11 -1.31
N SER A 79 26.45 5.18 0.02
CA SER A 79 27.32 6.06 0.80
C SER A 79 28.79 5.68 0.68
N ALA A 80 29.10 4.38 0.60
CA ALA A 80 30.48 3.87 0.43
C ALA A 80 31.11 4.27 -0.92
N GLU A 81 30.30 4.47 -1.96
CA GLU A 81 30.75 5.02 -3.24
C GLU A 81 31.05 6.53 -3.21
N GLY A 82 30.76 7.21 -2.10
CA GLY A 82 31.01 8.64 -1.91
C GLY A 82 29.90 9.55 -2.47
N PHE A 83 28.72 9.02 -2.70
CA PHE A 83 27.56 9.82 -3.12
C PHE A 83 26.99 10.59 -1.93
N ASP A 84 26.78 11.90 -2.10
CA ASP A 84 26.24 12.80 -1.05
C ASP A 84 24.71 12.99 -1.12
N GLY A 85 24.09 12.57 -2.24
CA GLY A 85 22.67 12.69 -2.49
C GLY A 85 21.90 11.42 -2.09
N GLU A 86 20.59 11.48 -2.24
CA GLU A 86 19.72 10.35 -2.04
C GLU A 86 19.90 9.31 -3.15
N ALA A 87 19.72 8.03 -2.81
CA ALA A 87 19.87 6.95 -3.76
C ALA A 87 18.62 6.86 -4.65
N ILE A 88 18.67 7.52 -5.80
CA ILE A 88 17.60 7.58 -6.80
C ILE A 88 18.02 6.71 -8.00
N PRO A 89 17.18 5.75 -8.44
CA PRO A 89 17.48 4.95 -9.63
C PRO A 89 17.48 5.83 -10.89
N THR A 90 18.51 5.71 -11.72
CA THR A 90 18.66 6.51 -12.94
C THR A 90 18.63 5.69 -14.22
N VAL A 91 18.79 4.36 -14.12
CA VAL A 91 18.79 3.43 -15.24
C VAL A 91 18.03 2.15 -14.86
N PHE A 92 17.18 1.69 -15.75
CA PHE A 92 16.33 0.50 -15.54
C PHE A 92 16.57 -0.53 -16.63
N PRO A 93 16.40 -1.85 -16.34
CA PRO A 93 16.47 -2.86 -17.38
C PRO A 93 15.28 -2.71 -18.33
N ALA A 94 15.54 -2.16 -19.53
CA ALA A 94 14.52 -1.95 -20.55
C ALA A 94 14.40 -3.17 -21.47
N ARG A 95 13.27 -3.26 -22.18
CA ARG A 95 12.73 -4.35 -23.04
C ARG A 95 13.68 -5.43 -23.58
N ARG A 96 14.90 -5.08 -24.04
CA ARG A 96 15.88 -6.00 -24.64
C ARG A 96 17.13 -6.19 -23.78
N MET A 97 17.19 -5.50 -22.63
CA MET A 97 18.24 -5.71 -21.65
C MET A 97 17.98 -7.00 -20.88
N GLN A 98 19.07 -7.68 -20.52
CA GLN A 98 18.94 -8.88 -19.71
C GLN A 98 18.61 -8.49 -18.28
N GLN A 99 17.69 -9.23 -17.68
CA GLN A 99 17.32 -9.10 -16.27
C GLN A 99 18.40 -9.78 -15.42
N ARG A 100 19.55 -9.09 -15.27
CA ARG A 100 20.68 -9.55 -14.46
C ARG A 100 20.99 -8.51 -13.41
N GLU A 101 21.02 -8.91 -12.16
CA GLU A 101 21.42 -8.02 -11.07
C GLU A 101 22.89 -7.56 -11.27
N PRO A 102 23.13 -6.23 -11.34
CA PRO A 102 24.48 -5.68 -11.39
C PRO A 102 25.16 -5.77 -10.02
N LYS A 103 26.50 -5.61 -10.01
CA LYS A 103 27.25 -5.53 -8.74
C LYS A 103 27.30 -4.10 -8.19
N TYR A 104 27.30 -3.10 -9.07
CA TYR A 104 27.44 -1.69 -8.70
C TYR A 104 26.10 -1.14 -8.24
N ILE A 105 26.10 -0.39 -7.14
CA ILE A 105 24.88 0.07 -6.46
C ILE A 105 23.94 0.88 -7.36
N ASP A 106 24.46 1.77 -8.22
CA ASP A 106 23.63 2.55 -9.14
C ASP A 106 22.82 1.64 -10.09
N GLY A 107 23.43 0.55 -10.58
CA GLY A 107 22.72 -0.45 -11.37
C GLY A 107 21.75 -1.32 -10.54
N ARG A 108 22.09 -1.64 -9.28
CA ARG A 108 21.21 -2.39 -8.37
C ARG A 108 19.96 -1.60 -8.04
N LEU A 109 20.07 -0.29 -7.83
CA LEU A 109 18.92 0.59 -7.60
C LEU A 109 17.89 0.43 -8.72
N GLY A 110 18.30 0.56 -9.98
CA GLY A 110 17.37 0.45 -11.09
C GLY A 110 16.94 -0.99 -11.42
N TYR A 111 17.69 -2.01 -10.97
CA TYR A 111 17.29 -3.41 -11.12
C TYR A 111 16.11 -3.76 -10.22
N TYR A 112 16.09 -3.22 -9.01
CA TYR A 112 15.03 -3.46 -8.03
C TYR A 112 13.95 -2.36 -7.98
N ALA A 113 14.10 -1.26 -8.75
CA ALA A 113 13.11 -0.19 -8.77
C ALA A 113 12.17 -0.28 -9.98
N MET A 114 10.91 0.04 -9.80
CA MET A 114 9.96 0.20 -10.89
C MET A 114 9.86 1.65 -11.40
N ALA A 115 10.24 2.63 -10.58
CA ALA A 115 10.14 4.04 -10.90
C ALA A 115 11.18 4.87 -10.12
N MET A 116 11.42 6.12 -10.53
CA MET A 116 12.54 6.92 -10.02
C MET A 116 12.14 7.96 -8.96
N GLU A 117 10.84 8.14 -8.68
CA GLU A 117 10.35 9.07 -7.66
C GLU A 117 10.62 8.57 -6.23
N THR A 118 10.91 7.29 -6.07
CA THR A 118 11.10 6.64 -4.77
C THR A 118 12.58 6.54 -4.42
N ALA A 119 13.09 7.50 -3.66
CA ALA A 119 14.48 7.54 -3.23
C ALA A 119 14.72 6.69 -1.98
N ILE A 120 15.90 6.06 -1.86
CA ILE A 120 16.38 5.43 -0.64
C ILE A 120 17.26 6.44 0.11
N THR A 121 16.99 6.61 1.42
CA THR A 121 17.76 7.46 2.36
C THR A 121 18.33 6.64 3.51
N SER A 122 19.11 7.26 4.39
CA SER A 122 19.77 6.57 5.51
C SER A 122 18.85 5.83 6.48
N GLY A 123 17.58 6.23 6.57
CA GLY A 123 16.60 5.61 7.48
C GLY A 123 15.46 4.88 6.78
N THR A 124 15.55 4.70 5.46
CA THR A 124 14.47 4.07 4.67
C THR A 124 14.22 2.62 5.07
N TRP A 125 15.27 1.83 5.27
CA TRP A 125 15.13 0.43 5.64
C TRP A 125 14.46 0.26 7.00
N GLU A 126 14.89 1.03 8.00
CA GLU A 126 14.31 1.04 9.34
C GLU A 126 12.85 1.47 9.33
N ALA A 127 12.53 2.53 8.57
CA ALA A 127 11.14 2.98 8.43
C ALA A 127 10.26 1.93 7.73
N ALA A 128 10.77 1.27 6.69
CA ALA A 128 10.05 0.21 5.97
C ALA A 128 9.79 -1.01 6.88
N GLN A 129 10.79 -1.45 7.65
CA GLN A 129 10.62 -2.52 8.63
C GLN A 129 9.61 -2.14 9.72
N SER A 130 9.67 -0.90 10.20
CA SER A 130 8.72 -0.41 11.21
C SER A 130 7.30 -0.36 10.66
N SER A 131 7.11 0.05 9.41
CA SER A 131 5.81 0.03 8.73
C SER A 131 5.25 -1.39 8.59
N ALA A 132 6.08 -2.34 8.20
CA ALA A 132 5.71 -3.76 8.14
C ALA A 132 5.35 -4.33 9.54
N ALA A 133 6.09 -3.93 10.58
CA ALA A 133 5.79 -4.31 11.96
C ALA A 133 4.44 -3.75 12.45
N VAL A 134 4.09 -2.53 12.03
CA VAL A 134 2.77 -1.92 12.28
C VAL A 134 1.67 -2.77 11.64
N ALA A 135 1.81 -3.15 10.37
CA ALA A 135 0.83 -3.98 9.67
C ALA A 135 0.70 -5.39 10.31
N GLN A 136 1.84 -6.04 10.61
CA GLN A 136 1.86 -7.35 11.27
C GLN A 136 1.20 -7.30 12.65
N THR A 137 1.49 -6.27 13.45
CA THR A 137 0.92 -6.14 14.79
C THR A 137 -0.59 -5.93 14.73
N ALA A 138 -1.07 -5.08 13.83
CA ALA A 138 -2.49 -4.86 13.63
C ALA A 138 -3.20 -6.13 13.11
N GLN A 139 -2.56 -6.89 12.22
CA GLN A 139 -3.03 -8.20 11.76
C GLN A 139 -3.16 -9.19 12.94
N ASN A 140 -2.17 -9.22 13.84
CA ASN A 140 -2.22 -10.07 15.03
C ASN A 140 -3.40 -9.72 15.93
N LEU A 141 -3.72 -8.44 16.14
CA LEU A 141 -4.89 -8.03 16.92
C LEU A 141 -6.19 -8.59 16.34
N VAL A 142 -6.35 -8.52 15.02
CA VAL A 142 -7.54 -9.06 14.34
C VAL A 142 -7.57 -10.58 14.44
N SER A 143 -6.44 -11.28 14.25
CA SER A 143 -6.36 -12.73 14.42
C SER A 143 -6.62 -13.19 15.86
N ASP A 144 -6.34 -12.34 16.85
CA ASP A 144 -6.59 -12.61 18.28
C ASP A 144 -8.05 -12.27 18.69
N GLY A 145 -8.89 -11.89 17.73
CA GLY A 145 -10.34 -11.73 17.93
C GLY A 145 -10.86 -10.30 17.93
N ALA A 146 -10.02 -9.29 17.62
CA ALA A 146 -10.55 -7.96 17.36
C ALA A 146 -11.34 -7.97 16.04
N SER A 147 -12.52 -7.33 16.02
CA SER A 147 -13.33 -7.23 14.81
C SER A 147 -12.66 -6.39 13.72
N SER A 148 -11.85 -5.41 14.14
CA SER A 148 -11.08 -4.58 13.21
C SER A 148 -9.89 -3.90 13.91
N ALA A 149 -8.87 -3.55 13.10
CA ALA A 149 -7.73 -2.76 13.51
C ALA A 149 -7.31 -1.82 12.38
N PHE A 150 -6.59 -0.75 12.72
CA PHE A 150 -5.99 0.18 11.77
C PHE A 150 -4.47 0.17 11.91
N ALA A 151 -3.77 -0.14 10.83
CA ALA A 151 -2.31 -0.06 10.69
C ALA A 151 -1.96 1.27 10.02
N LEU A 152 -1.50 2.24 10.80
CA LEU A 152 -1.06 3.54 10.27
C LEU A 152 0.36 3.40 9.72
N CYS A 153 0.45 2.72 8.58
CA CYS A 153 1.70 2.44 7.87
C CYS A 153 2.26 3.70 7.21
N ARG A 154 3.55 3.92 7.34
CA ARG A 154 4.37 4.82 6.56
C ARG A 154 5.83 4.37 6.64
N PRO A 155 6.52 4.13 5.49
CA PRO A 155 6.06 4.21 4.10
C PRO A 155 4.87 3.33 3.76
N PRO A 156 4.10 3.65 2.67
CA PRO A 156 3.05 2.76 2.15
C PRO A 156 3.64 1.47 1.55
N GLY A 157 2.79 0.56 1.06
CA GLY A 157 3.27 -0.77 0.67
C GLY A 157 2.76 -1.34 -0.64
N HIS A 158 1.58 -0.97 -1.13
CA HIS A 158 0.86 -1.71 -2.16
C HIS A 158 1.55 -1.78 -3.55
N HIS A 159 2.50 -0.88 -3.83
CA HIS A 159 3.30 -0.93 -5.06
C HIS A 159 4.52 -1.85 -4.97
N ALA A 160 4.98 -2.23 -3.76
CA ALA A 160 6.13 -3.11 -3.60
C ALA A 160 5.77 -4.54 -4.01
N GLY A 161 6.40 -5.03 -5.09
CA GLY A 161 6.29 -6.41 -5.57
C GLY A 161 7.18 -7.37 -4.80
N ALA A 162 7.24 -8.61 -5.25
CA ALA A 162 8.08 -9.63 -4.62
C ALA A 162 9.57 -9.25 -4.61
N ASP A 163 10.03 -8.50 -5.62
CA ASP A 163 11.42 -8.07 -5.78
C ASP A 163 11.56 -6.67 -6.41
N LEU A 164 10.53 -5.83 -6.30
CA LEU A 164 10.55 -4.45 -6.82
C LEU A 164 10.02 -3.47 -5.78
N TYR A 165 10.68 -2.30 -5.68
CA TYR A 165 10.21 -1.14 -4.92
C TYR A 165 9.86 0.02 -5.86
N GLY A 166 9.03 0.96 -5.40
CA GLY A 166 8.64 2.15 -6.15
C GLY A 166 7.25 2.63 -5.72
N GLY A 167 6.77 3.74 -6.28
CA GLY A 167 5.49 4.34 -5.85
C GLY A 167 5.48 4.63 -4.34
N TYR A 168 6.60 5.09 -3.79
CA TYR A 168 6.85 5.32 -2.35
C TYR A 168 6.88 4.06 -1.48
N CYS A 169 6.75 2.86 -2.05
CA CYS A 169 6.62 1.58 -1.34
C CYS A 169 7.92 0.76 -1.40
N PHE A 170 8.31 0.17 -0.26
CA PHE A 170 9.51 -0.66 -0.12
C PHE A 170 9.18 -2.10 0.28
N LEU A 171 8.33 -2.30 1.30
CA LEU A 171 7.78 -3.58 1.70
C LEU A 171 6.26 -3.54 1.56
N ASN A 172 5.65 -4.63 1.09
CA ASN A 172 4.20 -4.67 0.88
C ASN A 172 3.46 -5.00 2.19
N ASN A 173 3.07 -3.95 2.90
CA ASN A 173 2.44 -4.05 4.22
C ASN A 173 1.14 -4.87 4.18
N ALA A 174 0.30 -4.66 3.16
CA ALA A 174 -0.97 -5.39 3.00
C ALA A 174 -0.73 -6.87 2.68
N ALA A 175 0.25 -7.19 1.82
CA ALA A 175 0.58 -8.58 1.49
C ALA A 175 1.22 -9.32 2.68
N ILE A 176 2.06 -8.64 3.47
CA ILE A 176 2.62 -9.18 4.72
C ILE A 176 1.48 -9.51 5.70
N ALA A 177 0.52 -8.60 5.87
CA ALA A 177 -0.63 -8.83 6.74
C ALA A 177 -1.52 -9.98 6.23
N ALA A 178 -1.82 -10.03 4.93
CA ALA A 178 -2.60 -11.12 4.33
C ALA A 178 -1.92 -12.48 4.53
N THR A 179 -0.61 -12.57 4.31
CA THR A 179 0.19 -13.77 4.58
C THR A 179 0.19 -14.12 6.07
N GLY A 180 0.22 -13.11 6.95
CA GLY A 180 0.11 -13.30 8.41
C GLY A 180 -1.22 -13.95 8.83
N PHE A 181 -2.34 -13.57 8.22
CA PHE A 181 -3.65 -14.22 8.46
C PHE A 181 -3.62 -15.70 8.06
N LEU A 182 -3.08 -16.02 6.88
CA LEU A 182 -2.95 -17.39 6.40
C LEU A 182 -2.07 -18.25 7.35
N ASN A 183 -0.94 -17.71 7.79
CA ASN A 183 -0.05 -18.40 8.75
C ASN A 183 -0.71 -18.64 10.12
N ARG A 184 -1.75 -17.88 10.45
CA ARG A 184 -2.54 -18.04 11.70
C ARG A 184 -3.83 -18.84 11.49
N GLY A 185 -3.98 -19.48 10.35
CA GLY A 185 -5.03 -20.47 10.12
C GLY A 185 -6.23 -19.99 9.30
N ALA A 186 -6.19 -18.78 8.76
CA ALA A 186 -7.15 -18.39 7.72
C ALA A 186 -6.93 -19.28 6.48
N GLU A 187 -8.01 -19.79 5.89
CA GLU A 187 -7.94 -20.55 4.64
C GLU A 187 -7.90 -19.63 3.43
N ARG A 188 -8.59 -18.49 3.53
CA ARG A 188 -8.72 -17.50 2.46
C ARG A 188 -8.70 -16.08 3.02
N VAL A 189 -8.03 -15.17 2.31
CA VAL A 189 -7.99 -13.74 2.64
C VAL A 189 -8.39 -12.94 1.40
N ALA A 190 -9.14 -11.86 1.56
CA ALA A 190 -9.34 -10.88 0.50
C ALA A 190 -8.51 -9.62 0.79
N VAL A 191 -7.88 -9.08 -0.24
CA VAL A 191 -7.26 -7.75 -0.19
C VAL A 191 -8.04 -6.83 -1.13
N LEU A 192 -8.71 -5.84 -0.58
CA LEU A 192 -9.43 -4.81 -1.32
C LEU A 192 -8.60 -3.52 -1.28
N ASP A 193 -8.12 -3.11 -2.43
CA ASP A 193 -7.34 -1.90 -2.62
C ASP A 193 -8.25 -0.78 -3.12
N VAL A 194 -8.41 0.26 -2.31
CA VAL A 194 -9.24 1.44 -2.60
C VAL A 194 -8.39 2.70 -2.83
N ASP A 195 -7.07 2.55 -2.88
CA ASP A 195 -6.15 3.59 -3.33
C ASP A 195 -6.44 3.98 -4.78
N PHE A 196 -6.18 5.24 -5.14
CA PHE A 196 -6.32 5.69 -6.52
C PHE A 196 -5.37 4.97 -7.48
N HIS A 197 -4.17 4.64 -7.02
CA HIS A 197 -3.18 3.95 -7.82
C HIS A 197 -3.38 2.44 -7.74
N HIS A 198 -3.14 1.75 -8.84
CA HIS A 198 -3.20 0.29 -8.86
C HIS A 198 -2.17 -0.34 -7.92
N GLY A 199 -2.59 -1.23 -7.02
CA GLY A 199 -1.71 -1.99 -6.14
C GLY A 199 -0.95 -3.10 -6.88
N ASN A 200 -0.12 -2.71 -7.84
CA ASN A 200 0.61 -3.60 -8.74
C ASN A 200 1.52 -4.59 -8.00
N GLY A 201 2.08 -4.19 -6.86
CA GLY A 201 2.90 -5.08 -6.03
C GLY A 201 2.08 -6.18 -5.37
N THR A 202 0.91 -5.83 -4.85
CA THR A 202 -0.02 -6.81 -4.26
C THR A 202 -0.52 -7.78 -5.32
N GLN A 203 -0.88 -7.27 -6.52
CA GLN A 203 -1.21 -8.11 -7.67
C GLN A 203 -0.08 -9.07 -8.01
N ASP A 204 1.17 -8.60 -8.14
CA ASP A 204 2.34 -9.43 -8.47
C ASP A 204 2.53 -10.60 -7.49
N ILE A 205 2.47 -10.30 -6.19
CA ILE A 205 2.68 -11.27 -5.11
C ILE A 205 1.63 -12.39 -5.14
N PHE A 206 0.36 -12.05 -5.36
CA PHE A 206 -0.76 -13.00 -5.27
C PHE A 206 -1.27 -13.51 -6.61
N TYR A 207 -0.70 -13.11 -7.75
CA TYR A 207 -1.23 -13.35 -9.09
C TYR A 207 -1.44 -14.83 -9.45
N GLN A 208 -0.71 -15.74 -8.81
CA GLN A 208 -0.78 -17.18 -9.07
C GLN A 208 -1.39 -17.99 -7.90
N ARG A 209 -2.05 -17.30 -6.96
CA ARG A 209 -2.58 -17.88 -5.72
C ARG A 209 -4.10 -17.78 -5.70
N ASP A 210 -4.76 -18.82 -5.16
CA ASP A 210 -6.22 -18.89 -4.96
C ASP A 210 -6.66 -18.70 -3.50
N ASP A 211 -5.69 -18.68 -2.58
CA ASP A 211 -5.91 -18.44 -1.15
C ASP A 211 -5.94 -16.94 -0.79
N VAL A 212 -5.57 -16.05 -1.73
CA VAL A 212 -5.75 -14.60 -1.61
C VAL A 212 -6.45 -14.06 -2.84
N MET A 213 -7.63 -13.45 -2.65
CA MET A 213 -8.30 -12.69 -3.71
C MET A 213 -7.87 -11.23 -3.62
N PHE A 214 -7.33 -10.69 -4.72
CA PHE A 214 -6.98 -9.27 -4.84
C PHE A 214 -7.96 -8.53 -5.72
N LEU A 215 -8.48 -7.40 -5.21
CA LEU A 215 -9.38 -6.51 -5.97
C LEU A 215 -8.88 -5.08 -5.82
N SER A 216 -8.76 -4.34 -6.93
CA SER A 216 -8.26 -2.96 -6.92
C SER A 216 -9.15 -2.03 -7.73
N LEU A 217 -9.55 -0.89 -7.12
CA LEU A 217 -10.32 0.17 -7.75
C LEU A 217 -9.40 1.38 -7.99
N HIS A 218 -8.97 1.60 -9.22
CA HIS A 218 -7.88 2.55 -9.51
C HIS A 218 -8.09 3.35 -10.79
N GLY A 219 -7.28 4.37 -10.97
CA GLY A 219 -7.23 5.14 -12.22
C GLY A 219 -6.78 4.26 -13.38
N ALA A 220 -7.46 4.39 -14.54
CA ALA A 220 -7.15 3.60 -15.73
C ALA A 220 -5.67 3.68 -16.08
N PRO A 221 -4.97 2.54 -16.34
CA PRO A 221 -3.52 2.50 -16.57
C PRO A 221 -3.06 3.35 -17.75
N GLU A 222 -3.94 3.58 -18.73
CA GLU A 222 -3.68 4.47 -19.85
C GLU A 222 -3.39 5.92 -19.40
N ASP A 223 -3.98 6.34 -18.27
CA ASP A 223 -3.96 7.72 -17.77
C ASP A 223 -3.24 7.86 -16.42
N ALA A 224 -3.06 6.77 -15.66
CA ALA A 224 -2.55 6.78 -14.29
C ALA A 224 -1.32 5.88 -14.09
N PHE A 225 -0.43 6.28 -13.15
CA PHE A 225 0.64 5.41 -12.64
C PHE A 225 0.04 4.10 -12.07
N PRO A 226 0.67 2.92 -12.26
CA PRO A 226 1.97 2.68 -12.87
C PRO A 226 1.96 2.44 -14.39
N HIS A 227 0.86 2.71 -15.09
CA HIS A 227 0.65 2.64 -16.53
C HIS A 227 0.70 1.23 -17.17
N PHE A 228 1.51 0.32 -16.65
CA PHE A 228 1.83 -0.96 -17.31
C PHE A 228 1.13 -2.18 -16.70
N LEU A 229 0.34 -1.98 -15.65
CA LEU A 229 -0.44 -2.99 -14.93
C LEU A 229 -1.77 -2.38 -14.44
N GLY A 230 -2.77 -3.24 -14.18
CA GLY A 230 -4.08 -2.82 -13.70
C GLY A 230 -5.18 -2.90 -14.76
N TYR A 231 -4.95 -3.62 -15.86
CA TYR A 231 -5.96 -3.82 -16.91
C TYR A 231 -6.99 -4.87 -16.51
N THR A 232 -8.22 -4.74 -17.05
CA THR A 232 -9.34 -5.63 -16.71
C THR A 232 -9.14 -7.10 -17.14
N ASP A 233 -8.27 -7.35 -18.10
CA ASP A 233 -7.94 -8.69 -18.59
C ASP A 233 -6.83 -9.39 -17.78
N GLU A 234 -6.25 -8.70 -16.79
CA GLU A 234 -5.33 -9.29 -15.83
C GLU A 234 -6.12 -9.97 -14.70
N THR A 235 -6.52 -11.23 -14.92
CA THR A 235 -7.45 -11.97 -14.04
C THR A 235 -6.77 -13.00 -13.14
N GLY A 236 -5.45 -12.98 -13.04
CA GLY A 236 -4.65 -13.99 -12.36
C GLY A 236 -4.07 -15.03 -13.33
N ALA A 237 -3.32 -15.98 -12.79
CA ALA A 237 -2.72 -17.05 -13.58
C ALA A 237 -2.62 -18.34 -12.77
N ARG A 238 -2.61 -19.50 -13.45
CA ARG A 238 -2.51 -20.83 -12.82
C ARG A 238 -3.64 -21.05 -11.80
N GLN A 239 -3.31 -21.33 -10.52
CA GLN A 239 -4.29 -21.47 -9.42
C GLN A 239 -4.99 -20.16 -9.10
N GLY A 240 -4.31 -19.01 -9.32
CA GLY A 240 -4.85 -17.66 -9.10
C GLY A 240 -5.79 -17.14 -10.20
N GLU A 241 -6.09 -17.92 -11.24
CA GLU A 241 -7.01 -17.50 -12.31
C GLU A 241 -8.41 -17.21 -11.76
N GLY A 242 -8.89 -15.96 -11.97
CA GLY A 242 -10.17 -15.47 -11.46
C GLY A 242 -10.10 -14.85 -10.06
N PHE A 243 -8.93 -14.88 -9.40
CA PHE A 243 -8.75 -14.29 -8.06
C PHE A 243 -8.02 -12.94 -8.06
N ASN A 244 -7.74 -12.39 -9.25
CA ASN A 244 -7.30 -11.01 -9.45
C ASN A 244 -8.38 -10.24 -10.20
N VAL A 245 -8.83 -9.09 -9.67
CA VAL A 245 -9.93 -8.30 -10.27
C VAL A 245 -9.57 -6.82 -10.28
N ASN A 246 -9.41 -6.26 -11.46
CA ASN A 246 -9.08 -4.86 -11.66
C ASN A 246 -10.29 -4.06 -12.14
N TYR A 247 -10.51 -2.88 -11.52
CA TYR A 247 -11.52 -1.89 -11.87
C TYR A 247 -10.83 -0.58 -12.28
N PRO A 248 -10.25 -0.52 -13.50
CA PRO A 248 -9.69 0.73 -14.01
C PRO A 248 -10.82 1.73 -14.34
N LEU A 249 -10.74 2.92 -13.76
CA LEU A 249 -11.74 3.96 -13.88
C LEU A 249 -11.16 5.21 -14.57
N PRO A 250 -11.92 5.86 -15.48
CA PRO A 250 -11.41 6.95 -16.31
C PRO A 250 -11.20 8.26 -15.53
N PRO A 251 -10.45 9.22 -16.11
CA PRO A 251 -10.32 10.56 -15.56
C PRO A 251 -11.67 11.24 -15.32
N GLY A 252 -11.79 11.87 -14.13
CA GLY A 252 -13.00 12.58 -13.72
C GLY A 252 -14.08 11.71 -13.11
N THR A 253 -13.80 10.42 -12.84
CA THR A 253 -14.73 9.50 -12.16
C THR A 253 -15.28 10.12 -10.87
N LEU A 254 -16.61 10.18 -10.80
CA LEU A 254 -17.37 10.64 -9.63
C LEU A 254 -17.67 9.48 -8.68
N TYR A 255 -17.99 9.79 -7.42
CA TYR A 255 -18.33 8.80 -6.41
C TYR A 255 -19.35 7.75 -6.86
N ALA A 256 -20.43 8.16 -7.52
CA ALA A 256 -21.47 7.24 -7.95
C ALA A 256 -20.98 6.15 -8.94
N GLU A 257 -19.97 6.43 -9.76
CA GLU A 257 -19.35 5.47 -10.67
C GLU A 257 -18.34 4.60 -9.93
N TRP A 258 -17.51 5.21 -9.11
CA TRP A 258 -16.55 4.53 -8.25
C TRP A 258 -17.26 3.55 -7.29
N PHE A 259 -18.37 3.99 -6.68
CA PHE A 259 -19.15 3.18 -5.74
C PHE A 259 -19.80 1.96 -6.39
N LYS A 260 -20.17 2.03 -7.67
CA LYS A 260 -20.66 0.83 -8.41
C LYS A 260 -19.57 -0.22 -8.55
N ALA A 261 -18.33 0.19 -8.83
CA ALA A 261 -17.19 -0.72 -8.87
C ALA A 261 -16.95 -1.34 -7.48
N LEU A 262 -17.00 -0.54 -6.41
CA LEU A 262 -16.91 -1.04 -5.04
C LEU A 262 -18.01 -2.05 -4.73
N GLN A 263 -19.27 -1.76 -5.05
CA GLN A 263 -20.37 -2.69 -4.81
C GLN A 263 -20.19 -4.04 -5.53
N ASP A 264 -19.62 -4.05 -6.75
CA ASP A 264 -19.30 -5.29 -7.45
C ASP A 264 -18.14 -6.02 -6.77
N ALA A 265 -17.10 -5.31 -6.34
CA ALA A 265 -15.98 -5.87 -5.59
C ALA A 265 -16.46 -6.51 -4.26
N LEU A 266 -17.30 -5.82 -3.48
CA LEU A 266 -17.85 -6.36 -2.22
C LEU A 266 -18.69 -7.63 -2.45
N LYS A 267 -19.46 -7.70 -3.54
CA LYS A 267 -20.20 -8.92 -3.93
C LYS A 267 -19.26 -10.09 -4.25
N LYS A 268 -18.15 -9.83 -4.95
CA LYS A 268 -17.14 -10.84 -5.24
C LYS A 268 -16.44 -11.34 -3.98
N ILE A 269 -16.09 -10.42 -3.07
CA ILE A 269 -15.52 -10.77 -1.76
C ILE A 269 -16.49 -11.64 -0.97
N ALA A 270 -17.77 -11.26 -0.87
CA ALA A 270 -18.78 -12.06 -0.20
C ALA A 270 -18.95 -13.46 -0.80
N ALA A 271 -18.89 -13.58 -2.14
CA ALA A 271 -18.96 -14.86 -2.83
C ALA A 271 -17.69 -15.71 -2.61
N TYR A 272 -16.53 -15.09 -2.53
CA TYR A 272 -15.25 -15.75 -2.21
C TYR A 272 -15.23 -16.27 -0.77
N SER A 273 -15.97 -15.62 0.13
CA SER A 273 -16.11 -16.01 1.54
C SER A 273 -14.75 -16.10 2.26
N PRO A 274 -13.94 -15.05 2.33
CA PRO A 274 -12.67 -15.08 3.04
C PRO A 274 -12.86 -15.07 4.55
N ASP A 275 -11.86 -15.54 5.28
CA ASP A 275 -11.84 -15.52 6.76
C ASP A 275 -11.42 -14.16 7.32
N ALA A 276 -10.74 -13.35 6.52
CA ALA A 276 -10.33 -12.00 6.87
C ALA A 276 -10.28 -11.09 5.63
N LEU A 277 -10.48 -9.79 5.84
CA LEU A 277 -10.39 -8.73 4.86
C LEU A 277 -9.26 -7.78 5.21
N VAL A 278 -8.38 -7.51 4.25
CA VAL A 278 -7.37 -6.46 4.32
C VAL A 278 -7.79 -5.33 3.36
N ILE A 279 -7.86 -4.12 3.86
CA ILE A 279 -8.12 -2.92 3.05
C ILE A 279 -6.80 -2.17 2.86
N SER A 280 -6.26 -2.14 1.64
CA SER A 280 -5.24 -1.15 1.27
C SER A 280 -5.94 0.19 1.16
N LEU A 281 -5.80 1.01 2.22
CA LEU A 281 -6.55 2.24 2.42
C LEU A 281 -5.76 3.43 1.93
N GLY A 282 -5.85 3.72 0.61
CA GLY A 282 -5.50 5.01 0.06
C GLY A 282 -6.71 5.96 0.05
N VAL A 283 -6.47 7.23 0.26
CA VAL A 283 -7.50 8.29 0.23
C VAL A 283 -7.19 9.37 -0.82
N ASP A 284 -6.31 9.08 -1.74
CA ASP A 284 -5.95 9.88 -2.90
C ASP A 284 -7.03 9.88 -4.00
N THR A 285 -8.09 9.08 -3.86
CA THR A 285 -9.32 9.21 -4.65
C THR A 285 -10.05 10.55 -4.42
N PHE A 286 -9.61 11.36 -3.44
CA PHE A 286 -10.17 12.66 -3.10
C PHE A 286 -10.01 13.69 -4.23
N LYS A 287 -11.05 14.50 -4.49
CA LYS A 287 -11.13 15.45 -5.63
C LYS A 287 -9.99 16.46 -5.74
N ASN A 288 -9.34 16.80 -4.62
CA ASN A 288 -8.24 17.76 -4.56
C ASN A 288 -6.89 17.11 -4.35
N ASP A 289 -6.79 15.79 -4.47
CA ASP A 289 -5.50 15.12 -4.40
C ASP A 289 -4.60 15.58 -5.58
N PRO A 290 -3.33 15.96 -5.32
CA PRO A 290 -2.46 16.54 -6.33
C PRO A 290 -1.99 15.56 -7.42
N ILE A 291 -2.05 14.25 -7.15
CA ILE A 291 -1.54 13.22 -8.07
C ILE A 291 -2.62 12.22 -8.51
N SER A 292 -3.89 12.57 -8.34
CA SER A 292 -5.04 11.79 -8.77
C SER A 292 -6.01 12.62 -9.61
N PHE A 293 -6.96 11.94 -10.24
CA PHE A 293 -7.96 12.61 -11.05
C PHE A 293 -9.41 12.22 -10.70
N PHE A 294 -9.62 11.41 -9.66
CA PHE A 294 -10.97 11.11 -9.17
C PHE A 294 -11.60 12.30 -8.44
N LYS A 295 -12.89 12.23 -8.20
CA LYS A 295 -13.67 13.38 -7.70
C LYS A 295 -14.53 13.00 -6.49
N LEU A 296 -14.01 12.16 -5.60
CA LEU A 296 -14.67 11.84 -4.34
C LEU A 296 -14.63 13.04 -3.38
N GLU A 297 -15.71 13.24 -2.65
CA GLU A 297 -15.81 14.23 -1.57
C GLU A 297 -15.53 13.58 -0.22
N SER A 298 -15.20 14.37 0.80
CA SER A 298 -14.86 13.81 2.12
C SER A 298 -15.98 12.99 2.78
N ASP A 299 -17.24 13.30 2.52
CA ASP A 299 -18.38 12.54 3.04
C ASP A 299 -18.53 11.16 2.40
N ASP A 300 -18.10 11.00 1.13
CA ASP A 300 -18.13 9.73 0.40
C ASP A 300 -17.29 8.64 1.09
N PHE A 301 -16.19 9.05 1.76
CA PHE A 301 -15.32 8.13 2.50
C PHE A 301 -16.05 7.47 3.68
N SER A 302 -16.95 8.19 4.38
CA SER A 302 -17.79 7.60 5.40
C SER A 302 -18.79 6.59 4.81
N ASP A 303 -19.39 6.92 3.67
CA ASP A 303 -20.40 6.08 3.05
C ASP A 303 -19.81 4.75 2.55
N TYR A 304 -18.63 4.77 1.93
CA TYR A 304 -18.02 3.51 1.52
C TYR A 304 -17.43 2.71 2.70
N GLY A 305 -17.00 3.39 3.77
CA GLY A 305 -16.65 2.72 5.01
C GLY A 305 -17.81 1.89 5.58
N LYS A 306 -19.03 2.44 5.59
CA LYS A 306 -20.24 1.70 5.97
C LYS A 306 -20.53 0.51 5.06
N ALA A 307 -20.37 0.71 3.73
CA ALA A 307 -20.60 -0.37 2.78
C ALA A 307 -19.60 -1.55 2.98
N ILE A 308 -18.36 -1.28 3.35
CA ILE A 308 -17.38 -2.32 3.69
C ILE A 308 -17.81 -3.08 4.96
N ALA A 309 -18.35 -2.38 5.98
CA ALA A 309 -18.80 -2.98 7.22
C ALA A 309 -19.94 -4.01 7.01
N GLU A 310 -20.78 -3.84 5.98
CA GLU A 310 -21.86 -4.77 5.65
C GLU A 310 -21.37 -6.22 5.36
N LEU A 311 -20.08 -6.39 5.05
CA LEU A 311 -19.48 -7.72 4.88
C LEU A 311 -19.41 -8.52 6.19
N ASN A 312 -19.49 -7.87 7.35
CA ASN A 312 -19.51 -8.51 8.68
C ASN A 312 -18.35 -9.51 8.89
N MET A 313 -17.14 -9.15 8.54
CA MET A 313 -15.97 -10.01 8.70
C MET A 313 -14.80 -9.31 9.41
N PRO A 314 -13.85 -10.06 10.00
CA PRO A 314 -12.64 -9.49 10.57
C PRO A 314 -11.90 -8.64 9.53
N THR A 315 -11.67 -7.34 9.82
CA THR A 315 -11.14 -6.39 8.84
C THR A 315 -9.92 -5.65 9.38
N LEU A 316 -8.86 -5.62 8.59
CA LEU A 316 -7.66 -4.83 8.83
C LEU A 316 -7.57 -3.70 7.80
N PHE A 317 -7.47 -2.46 8.26
CA PHE A 317 -7.14 -1.31 7.41
C PHE A 317 -5.63 -1.05 7.46
N VAL A 318 -5.00 -0.96 6.29
CA VAL A 318 -3.57 -0.67 6.12
C VAL A 318 -3.45 0.63 5.35
N MET A 319 -2.87 1.67 5.95
CA MET A 319 -2.73 2.98 5.32
C MET A 319 -1.78 2.93 4.13
N GLU A 320 -2.23 3.47 3.01
CA GLU A 320 -1.48 3.63 1.76
C GLU A 320 -1.37 5.11 1.36
N GLY A 321 -1.82 5.49 0.16
CA GLY A 321 -1.74 6.82 -0.41
C GLY A 321 -2.72 7.85 0.15
N GLY A 322 -2.62 9.05 -0.38
CA GLY A 322 -3.38 10.25 0.00
C GLY A 322 -2.43 11.43 0.24
N TYR A 323 -2.52 12.44 -0.63
CA TYR A 323 -1.51 13.51 -0.72
C TYR A 323 -2.12 14.91 -0.63
N ALA A 324 -3.44 15.04 -0.53
CA ALA A 324 -4.11 16.23 -0.02
C ALA A 324 -3.89 16.29 1.50
N VAL A 325 -2.74 16.83 1.92
CA VAL A 325 -2.17 16.63 3.27
C VAL A 325 -3.09 17.12 4.39
N GLU A 326 -3.84 18.21 4.17
CA GLU A 326 -4.77 18.73 5.18
C GLU A 326 -6.02 17.85 5.32
N GLU A 327 -6.53 17.28 4.23
CA GLU A 327 -7.74 16.47 4.20
C GLU A 327 -7.50 14.98 4.43
N ILE A 328 -6.26 14.50 4.31
CA ILE A 328 -5.93 13.08 4.50
C ILE A 328 -6.45 12.53 5.84
N GLY A 329 -6.29 13.31 6.92
CA GLY A 329 -6.79 12.92 8.23
C GLY A 329 -8.31 12.81 8.26
N ILE A 330 -9.02 13.73 7.63
CA ILE A 330 -10.48 13.73 7.55
C ILE A 330 -10.95 12.50 6.76
N ASN A 331 -10.40 12.29 5.57
CA ASN A 331 -10.83 11.24 4.66
C ASN A 331 -10.54 9.84 5.24
N THR A 332 -9.31 9.61 5.74
CA THR A 332 -8.94 8.35 6.40
C THR A 332 -9.88 8.04 7.57
N VAL A 333 -10.07 9.00 8.46
CA VAL A 333 -10.88 8.78 9.67
C VAL A 333 -12.37 8.65 9.33
N ASN A 334 -12.85 9.31 8.27
CA ASN A 334 -14.23 9.11 7.79
C ASN A 334 -14.47 7.66 7.34
N VAL A 335 -13.51 7.01 6.67
CA VAL A 335 -13.63 5.57 6.37
C VAL A 335 -13.74 4.74 7.64
N LEU A 336 -12.84 4.97 8.60
CA LEU A 336 -12.80 4.20 9.84
C LEU A 336 -14.07 4.39 10.69
N THR A 337 -14.54 5.63 10.81
CA THR A 337 -15.78 5.93 11.54
C THR A 337 -17.02 5.40 10.82
N GLY A 338 -17.07 5.55 9.49
CA GLY A 338 -18.12 4.95 8.67
C GLY A 338 -18.21 3.43 8.86
N PHE A 339 -17.07 2.75 8.84
CA PHE A 339 -16.99 1.31 9.11
C PHE A 339 -17.46 0.92 10.53
N LEU A 340 -17.15 1.73 11.52
CA LEU A 340 -17.56 1.46 12.91
C LEU A 340 -19.06 1.74 13.18
N ASP A 341 -19.66 2.59 12.35
CA ASP A 341 -21.08 2.97 12.45
C ASP A 341 -22.00 2.04 11.61
N GLY A 342 -21.45 1.23 10.71
CA GLY A 342 -22.16 0.25 9.86
C GLY A 342 -22.19 -1.12 10.50
#